data_61585c878adcb01aec2ce0322b9b6e84
#
_entry.id   61585c878adcb01aec2ce0322b9b6e84
#
_cell.length_a   1.000
_cell.length_b   1.000
_cell.length_c   1.000
_cell.angle_alpha   90.00
_cell.angle_beta   90.00
_cell.angle_gamma   90.00
#
_symmetry.space_group_name_H-M   'P 1'
#
loop_
_entity.id
_entity.type
_entity.pdbx_description
1 polymer ?
#
loop_
_entity_poly.entity_id
_entity_poly.type
_entity_poly.pdbx_seq_one_letter_code
_entity_poly.pdbx_strand_id
1 'polypeptide(L)'
;LLIGEDNPIVGLCREYLSLRDLLDVKSRELGTGRIGGKAVGMFLARKILEKDTEYNFSRLLEVHDSFYMGADVFYTYIVHNDCWRLRTLQKSKEGYYEYAKPLQEKMRAGSFPEYLVEKFKAMLEHFGQSPIIVRSSSLQEDNFGNAFAGKYDSVFCVNQGTLEERYEAFEKAVKQVYASTMNEDALNYRMNRGLWDKDEQMALLIQRVSGDYYGKYFFPHVAGVGNSSNLYVWDPSIDMDAGMVRLVFGLGTRAVDRIEGDYPRIVCLDDPGRPPLISYGDERKFSQHYVDLLDTGTNEWTHKDVDEILAMDIKTNKNLFSSLDFDTMRWLQEMGRKTRNLYILNFSRLLKYTDFPDNMRRILKRLSTVYDYPVDIEFAANFDKEGNYKINLLQCRPLQTRGLGKTVEIPEITKETDCFFATHGNFMGGNVRIPIQYVIFVKAKAYLALPEQERYTVARVIGKLNQILKEHHVLLAGPGRWGTSTTSLGVPVHFTEICHMSAICEVAYQEGNLMPELSY
;
A
#
# COMPACT_ATOMS: atom_id res chain seq x y z
N LEU A 1 -25.69 3.31 -10.80
CA LEU A 1 -25.92 2.18 -9.89
C LEU A 1 -24.63 1.44 -9.55
N LEU A 2 -23.80 1.06 -10.53
CA LEU A 2 -22.55 0.31 -10.31
C LEU A 2 -21.48 1.11 -9.53
N ILE A 3 -21.39 2.41 -9.74
CA ILE A 3 -20.24 3.25 -9.38
C ILE A 3 -20.49 4.04 -8.09
N GLY A 4 -21.67 4.60 -7.89
CA GLY A 4 -22.00 5.44 -6.73
C GLY A 4 -22.94 6.59 -7.06
N GLU A 5 -23.16 7.44 -6.07
CA GLU A 5 -23.97 8.65 -6.16
C GLU A 5 -23.07 9.85 -5.83
N ASP A 6 -23.23 10.92 -6.62
CA ASP A 6 -22.65 12.26 -6.44
C ASP A 6 -21.30 12.39 -5.71
N ASN A 7 -20.24 11.96 -6.43
CA ASN A 7 -18.87 12.24 -5.99
C ASN A 7 -18.05 12.66 -7.25
N PRO A 8 -16.93 13.37 -7.12
CA PRO A 8 -16.09 13.78 -8.26
C PRO A 8 -15.71 12.63 -9.20
N ILE A 9 -15.51 11.41 -8.68
CA ILE A 9 -15.20 10.21 -9.47
C ILE A 9 -16.34 9.85 -10.43
N VAL A 10 -17.61 10.07 -10.03
CA VAL A 10 -18.77 9.82 -10.92
C VAL A 10 -18.76 10.76 -12.12
N GLY A 11 -18.34 12.01 -11.95
CA GLY A 11 -18.13 12.96 -13.05
C GLY A 11 -17.13 12.44 -14.06
N LEU A 12 -15.95 12.01 -13.60
CA LEU A 12 -14.91 11.40 -14.43
C LEU A 12 -15.39 10.11 -15.11
N CYS A 13 -16.15 9.28 -14.40
CA CYS A 13 -16.72 8.07 -14.98
C CYS A 13 -17.69 8.38 -16.14
N ARG A 14 -18.49 9.45 -16.05
CA ARG A 14 -19.39 9.89 -17.14
C ARG A 14 -18.61 10.34 -18.39
N GLU A 15 -17.44 10.92 -18.20
CA GLU A 15 -16.57 11.38 -19.30
C GLU A 15 -15.78 10.25 -19.94
N TYR A 16 -15.21 9.38 -19.13
CA TYR A 16 -14.26 8.37 -19.60
C TYR A 16 -14.84 6.97 -19.84
N LEU A 17 -16.04 6.66 -19.31
CA LEU A 17 -16.66 5.34 -19.53
C LEU A 17 -17.77 5.41 -20.57
N SER A 18 -17.77 4.44 -21.48
CA SER A 18 -18.87 4.20 -22.42
C SER A 18 -19.90 3.22 -21.83
N LEU A 19 -21.09 3.17 -22.44
CA LEU A 19 -22.08 2.15 -22.08
C LEU A 19 -21.53 0.72 -22.24
N ARG A 20 -20.70 0.48 -23.26
CA ARG A 20 -20.07 -0.82 -23.48
C ARG A 20 -19.16 -1.18 -22.32
N ASP A 21 -18.35 -0.25 -21.82
CA ASP A 21 -17.47 -0.47 -20.66
C ASP A 21 -18.27 -0.88 -19.43
N LEU A 22 -19.43 -0.25 -19.20
CA LEU A 22 -20.32 -0.59 -18.09
C LEU A 22 -20.99 -1.97 -18.27
N LEU A 23 -21.33 -2.35 -19.51
CA LEU A 23 -21.86 -3.68 -19.81
C LEU A 23 -20.79 -4.77 -19.65
N ASP A 24 -19.55 -4.48 -20.00
CA ASP A 24 -18.43 -5.39 -19.78
C ASP A 24 -18.19 -5.63 -18.29
N VAL A 25 -18.21 -4.59 -17.46
CA VAL A 25 -18.18 -4.71 -16.00
C VAL A 25 -19.36 -5.55 -15.50
N LYS A 26 -20.56 -5.26 -15.99
CA LYS A 26 -21.78 -5.99 -15.58
C LYS A 26 -21.74 -7.47 -15.93
N SER A 27 -21.16 -7.83 -17.06
CA SER A 27 -20.98 -9.24 -17.46
C SER A 27 -20.04 -10.03 -16.55
N ARG A 28 -19.16 -9.32 -15.83
CA ARG A 28 -18.18 -9.84 -14.88
C ARG A 28 -18.60 -9.63 -13.41
N GLU A 29 -19.81 -9.17 -13.17
CA GLU A 29 -20.32 -8.92 -11.83
C GLU A 29 -20.93 -10.20 -11.22
N LEU A 30 -20.47 -10.52 -10.02
CA LEU A 30 -21.06 -11.55 -9.15
C LEU A 30 -22.02 -10.86 -8.18
N GLY A 31 -23.29 -11.18 -8.27
CA GLY A 31 -24.34 -10.43 -7.57
C GLY A 31 -24.87 -9.25 -8.38
N THR A 32 -25.27 -8.23 -7.68
CA THR A 32 -25.78 -6.96 -8.21
C THR A 32 -25.34 -5.80 -7.30
N GLY A 33 -25.44 -4.58 -7.77
CA GLY A 33 -25.16 -3.43 -6.91
C GLY A 33 -23.86 -2.72 -7.24
N ARG A 34 -23.23 -2.15 -6.22
CA ARG A 34 -22.02 -1.33 -6.39
C ARG A 34 -20.77 -2.19 -6.30
N ILE A 35 -19.79 -1.92 -7.16
CA ILE A 35 -18.51 -2.66 -7.21
C ILE A 35 -17.42 -2.09 -6.28
N GLY A 36 -17.69 -0.96 -5.62
CA GLY A 36 -16.81 -0.34 -4.64
C GLY A 36 -15.72 0.55 -5.22
N GLY A 37 -15.09 1.34 -4.34
CA GLY A 37 -14.18 2.42 -4.73
C GLY A 37 -12.90 1.93 -5.40
N LYS A 38 -12.27 0.89 -4.88
CA LYS A 38 -11.02 0.33 -5.45
C LYS A 38 -11.22 -0.19 -6.87
N ALA A 39 -12.30 -0.93 -7.10
CA ALA A 39 -12.64 -1.44 -8.44
C ALA A 39 -12.92 -0.29 -9.43
N VAL A 40 -13.68 0.71 -8.99
CA VAL A 40 -13.99 1.90 -9.81
C VAL A 40 -12.72 2.68 -10.14
N GLY A 41 -11.88 2.97 -9.14
CA GLY A 41 -10.64 3.73 -9.33
C GLY A 41 -9.67 3.05 -10.29
N MET A 42 -9.46 1.74 -10.16
CA MET A 42 -8.63 0.95 -11.06
C MET A 42 -9.18 0.99 -12.49
N PHE A 43 -10.48 0.71 -12.66
CA PHE A 43 -11.11 0.65 -13.98
C PHE A 43 -11.10 2.02 -14.68
N LEU A 44 -11.45 3.08 -13.96
CA LEU A 44 -11.43 4.46 -14.47
C LEU A 44 -10.02 4.87 -14.92
N ALA A 45 -9.00 4.64 -14.09
CA ALA A 45 -7.63 4.99 -14.43
C ALA A 45 -7.14 4.29 -15.70
N ARG A 46 -7.47 3.01 -15.86
CA ARG A 46 -7.16 2.29 -17.10
C ARG A 46 -7.84 2.93 -18.32
N LYS A 47 -9.12 3.29 -18.21
CA LYS A 47 -9.87 3.92 -19.31
C LYS A 47 -9.36 5.32 -19.65
N ILE A 48 -8.91 6.09 -18.66
CA ILE A 48 -8.22 7.37 -18.89
C ILE A 48 -6.96 7.16 -19.73
N LEU A 49 -6.15 6.17 -19.40
CA LEU A 49 -4.91 5.87 -20.13
C LEU A 49 -5.20 5.28 -21.53
N GLU A 50 -6.17 4.38 -21.66
CA GLU A 50 -6.56 3.77 -22.93
C GLU A 50 -7.12 4.80 -23.93
N LYS A 51 -7.78 5.85 -23.45
CA LYS A 51 -8.36 6.92 -24.26
C LYS A 51 -7.45 8.12 -24.47
N ASP A 52 -6.22 8.07 -23.97
CA ASP A 52 -5.28 9.16 -24.18
C ASP A 52 -4.92 9.31 -25.67
N THR A 53 -5.00 10.56 -26.16
CA THR A 53 -4.75 10.87 -27.58
C THR A 53 -3.31 11.36 -27.83
N GLU A 54 -2.61 11.79 -26.79
CA GLU A 54 -1.25 12.32 -26.89
C GLU A 54 -0.21 11.20 -26.83
N TYR A 55 -0.50 10.15 -26.05
CA TYR A 55 0.40 9.03 -25.86
C TYR A 55 -0.35 7.69 -25.88
N ASN A 56 0.14 6.74 -26.68
CA ASN A 56 -0.46 5.42 -26.79
C ASN A 56 -0.08 4.52 -25.59
N PHE A 57 -0.76 4.73 -24.46
CA PHE A 57 -0.57 3.89 -23.27
C PHE A 57 -1.05 2.44 -23.47
N SER A 58 -1.99 2.19 -24.38
CA SER A 58 -2.53 0.83 -24.62
C SER A 58 -1.45 -0.18 -24.99
N ARG A 59 -0.35 0.28 -25.64
CA ARG A 59 0.80 -0.58 -25.93
C ARG A 59 1.57 -1.02 -24.69
N LEU A 60 1.49 -0.25 -23.58
CA LEU A 60 2.18 -0.54 -22.32
C LEU A 60 1.32 -1.33 -21.36
N LEU A 61 -0.01 -1.19 -21.45
CA LEU A 61 -0.91 -1.82 -20.49
C LEU A 61 -1.04 -3.32 -20.77
N GLU A 62 -0.94 -4.11 -19.69
CA GLU A 62 -1.31 -5.53 -19.70
C GLU A 62 -2.83 -5.67 -19.81
N VAL A 63 -3.30 -6.72 -20.46
CA VAL A 63 -4.75 -7.02 -20.54
C VAL A 63 -5.27 -7.30 -19.14
N HIS A 64 -6.32 -6.59 -18.78
CA HIS A 64 -6.95 -6.72 -17.49
C HIS A 64 -7.95 -7.88 -17.46
N ASP A 65 -7.91 -8.69 -16.40
CA ASP A 65 -8.85 -9.79 -16.17
C ASP A 65 -9.30 -9.79 -14.70
N SER A 66 -10.54 -9.32 -14.47
CA SER A 66 -11.13 -9.20 -13.15
C SER A 66 -12.60 -9.51 -13.14
N PHE A 67 -13.07 -9.94 -11.96
CA PHE A 67 -14.49 -10.01 -11.61
C PHE A 67 -14.79 -9.07 -10.44
N TYR A 68 -16.04 -8.66 -10.35
CA TYR A 68 -16.52 -7.70 -9.37
C TYR A 68 -17.62 -8.34 -8.53
N MET A 69 -17.41 -8.51 -7.23
CA MET A 69 -18.46 -8.99 -6.34
C MET A 69 -19.20 -7.78 -5.76
N GLY A 70 -20.46 -7.66 -6.11
CA GLY A 70 -21.29 -6.52 -5.69
C GLY A 70 -21.52 -6.46 -4.18
N ALA A 71 -21.78 -5.27 -3.67
CA ALA A 71 -22.02 -5.06 -2.23
C ALA A 71 -23.25 -5.80 -1.69
N ASP A 72 -24.21 -6.17 -2.56
CA ASP A 72 -25.37 -6.99 -2.21
C ASP A 72 -24.98 -8.40 -1.75
N VAL A 73 -23.88 -8.96 -2.28
CA VAL A 73 -23.38 -10.29 -1.85
C VAL A 73 -22.94 -10.23 -0.40
N PHE A 74 -22.32 -9.14 0.05
CA PHE A 74 -21.98 -8.94 1.46
C PHE A 74 -23.21 -8.96 2.36
N TYR A 75 -24.27 -8.26 1.99
CA TYR A 75 -25.51 -8.27 2.76
C TYR A 75 -26.20 -9.62 2.73
N THR A 76 -26.22 -10.29 1.57
CA THR A 76 -26.72 -11.66 1.45
C THR A 76 -25.97 -12.59 2.40
N TYR A 77 -24.63 -12.46 2.47
CA TYR A 77 -23.81 -13.24 3.38
C TYR A 77 -24.13 -12.96 4.86
N ILE A 78 -24.28 -11.70 5.25
CA ILE A 78 -24.61 -11.28 6.61
C ILE A 78 -25.98 -11.83 7.04
N VAL A 79 -26.98 -11.77 6.16
CA VAL A 79 -28.34 -12.27 6.45
C VAL A 79 -28.37 -13.80 6.47
N HIS A 80 -27.77 -14.46 5.48
CA HIS A 80 -27.76 -15.93 5.35
C HIS A 80 -27.13 -16.61 6.58
N ASN A 81 -26.16 -15.95 7.20
CA ASN A 81 -25.44 -16.49 8.37
C ASN A 81 -25.94 -15.92 9.71
N ASP A 82 -27.13 -15.35 9.77
CA ASP A 82 -27.71 -14.75 11.00
C ASP A 82 -26.78 -13.75 11.69
N CYS A 83 -25.92 -13.05 10.95
CA CYS A 83 -24.99 -12.06 11.47
C CYS A 83 -25.65 -10.69 11.74
N TRP A 84 -26.87 -10.48 11.22
CA TRP A 84 -27.53 -9.17 11.25
C TRP A 84 -27.71 -8.61 12.65
N ARG A 85 -28.14 -9.46 13.60
CA ARG A 85 -28.30 -9.04 14.99
C ARG A 85 -27.00 -8.53 15.61
N LEU A 86 -25.90 -9.30 15.45
CA LEU A 86 -24.58 -8.90 15.95
C LEU A 86 -24.09 -7.62 15.28
N ARG A 87 -24.32 -7.49 13.96
CA ARG A 87 -23.98 -6.27 13.21
C ARG A 87 -24.74 -5.05 13.74
N THR A 88 -26.02 -5.18 14.07
CA THR A 88 -26.80 -4.09 14.64
C THR A 88 -26.29 -3.67 16.01
N LEU A 89 -25.96 -4.63 16.87
CA LEU A 89 -25.35 -4.37 18.18
C LEU A 89 -23.96 -3.73 18.04
N GLN A 90 -23.14 -4.21 17.11
CA GLN A 90 -21.81 -3.66 16.83
C GLN A 90 -21.88 -2.20 16.36
N LYS A 91 -22.94 -1.78 15.70
CA LYS A 91 -23.14 -0.38 15.28
C LYS A 91 -23.60 0.55 16.40
N SER A 92 -23.92 0.07 17.59
CA SER A 92 -24.19 0.93 18.73
C SER A 92 -22.88 1.50 19.28
N LYS A 93 -22.94 2.67 19.91
CA LYS A 93 -21.74 3.32 20.48
C LYS A 93 -21.09 2.49 21.57
N GLU A 94 -21.89 1.85 22.39
CA GLU A 94 -21.48 0.97 23.48
C GLU A 94 -20.93 -0.35 22.95
N GLY A 95 -21.58 -0.92 21.93
CA GLY A 95 -21.24 -2.23 21.36
C GLY A 95 -20.18 -2.21 20.27
N TYR A 96 -19.68 -1.03 19.87
CA TYR A 96 -18.83 -0.87 18.69
C TYR A 96 -17.60 -1.79 18.66
N TYR A 97 -16.92 -1.88 19.78
CA TYR A 97 -15.76 -2.77 19.95
C TYR A 97 -16.15 -4.12 20.56
N GLU A 98 -17.15 -4.15 21.45
CA GLU A 98 -17.56 -5.34 22.19
C GLU A 98 -18.05 -6.46 21.27
N TYR A 99 -18.90 -6.11 20.29
CA TYR A 99 -19.49 -7.08 19.36
C TYR A 99 -18.66 -7.31 18.08
N ALA A 100 -17.53 -6.61 17.91
CA ALA A 100 -16.71 -6.74 16.72
C ALA A 100 -16.10 -8.14 16.57
N LYS A 101 -15.46 -8.66 17.63
CA LYS A 101 -14.84 -9.99 17.63
C LYS A 101 -15.86 -11.12 17.46
N PRO A 102 -16.98 -11.16 18.21
CA PRO A 102 -18.03 -12.16 17.99
C PRO A 102 -18.60 -12.14 16.56
N LEU A 103 -18.80 -10.93 15.97
CA LEU A 103 -19.25 -10.81 14.59
C LEU A 103 -18.19 -11.31 13.61
N GLN A 104 -16.93 -10.96 13.80
CA GLN A 104 -15.81 -11.41 12.98
C GLN A 104 -15.68 -12.94 12.96
N GLU A 105 -15.76 -13.58 14.12
CA GLU A 105 -15.71 -15.04 14.24
C GLU A 105 -16.88 -15.70 13.51
N LYS A 106 -18.08 -15.16 13.66
CA LYS A 106 -19.27 -15.66 12.97
C LYS A 106 -19.16 -15.49 11.44
N MET A 107 -18.62 -14.36 10.97
CA MET A 107 -18.36 -14.14 9.55
C MET A 107 -17.33 -15.12 8.98
N ARG A 108 -16.32 -15.53 9.74
CA ARG A 108 -15.35 -16.53 9.29
C ARG A 108 -15.94 -17.95 9.21
N ALA A 109 -16.91 -18.26 10.05
CA ALA A 109 -17.55 -19.59 10.13
C ALA A 109 -18.73 -19.77 9.16
N GLY A 110 -19.21 -18.72 8.52
CA GLY A 110 -20.40 -18.74 7.67
C GLY A 110 -20.21 -19.51 6.34
N SER A 111 -21.28 -19.58 5.56
CA SER A 111 -21.34 -20.20 4.22
C SER A 111 -22.09 -19.30 3.24
N PHE A 112 -21.97 -19.58 1.95
CA PHE A 112 -22.72 -18.87 0.91
C PHE A 112 -23.93 -19.70 0.44
N PRO A 113 -25.03 -19.04 0.01
CA PRO A 113 -26.13 -19.71 -0.66
C PRO A 113 -25.67 -20.41 -1.95
N GLU A 114 -26.30 -21.55 -2.29
CA GLU A 114 -25.91 -22.42 -3.42
C GLU A 114 -25.81 -21.65 -4.75
N TYR A 115 -26.76 -20.76 -5.04
CA TYR A 115 -26.74 -19.98 -6.29
C TYR A 115 -25.53 -19.05 -6.43
N LEU A 116 -24.91 -18.62 -5.31
CA LEU A 116 -23.65 -17.85 -5.33
C LEU A 116 -22.46 -18.81 -5.49
N VAL A 117 -22.50 -19.98 -4.86
CA VAL A 117 -21.47 -21.02 -5.00
C VAL A 117 -21.29 -21.40 -6.48
N GLU A 118 -22.40 -21.63 -7.20
CA GLU A 118 -22.38 -21.93 -8.63
C GLU A 118 -21.71 -20.80 -9.45
N LYS A 119 -22.04 -19.54 -9.16
CA LYS A 119 -21.41 -18.40 -9.82
C LYS A 119 -19.91 -18.28 -9.51
N PHE A 120 -19.52 -18.56 -8.27
CA PHE A 120 -18.11 -18.54 -7.86
C PHE A 120 -17.32 -19.64 -8.56
N LYS A 121 -17.88 -20.85 -8.67
CA LYS A 121 -17.27 -21.95 -9.41
C LYS A 121 -17.13 -21.62 -10.90
N ALA A 122 -18.13 -21.04 -11.54
CA ALA A 122 -18.04 -20.58 -12.92
C ALA A 122 -16.95 -19.50 -13.14
N MET A 123 -16.80 -18.56 -12.22
CA MET A 123 -15.70 -17.59 -12.23
C MET A 123 -14.33 -18.28 -12.09
N LEU A 124 -14.21 -19.24 -11.18
CA LEU A 124 -12.96 -20.00 -11.00
C LEU A 124 -12.61 -20.85 -12.21
N GLU A 125 -13.60 -21.40 -12.92
CA GLU A 125 -13.40 -22.07 -14.21
C GLU A 125 -12.86 -21.12 -15.26
N HIS A 126 -13.37 -19.86 -15.32
CA HIS A 126 -12.84 -18.83 -16.21
C HIS A 126 -11.36 -18.55 -15.95
N PHE A 127 -10.95 -18.40 -14.68
CA PHE A 127 -9.55 -18.18 -14.33
C PHE A 127 -8.66 -19.43 -14.52
N GLY A 128 -9.25 -20.61 -14.56
CA GLY A 128 -8.51 -21.89 -14.62
C GLY A 128 -7.58 -22.03 -13.41
N GLN A 129 -6.33 -22.39 -13.66
CA GLN A 129 -5.28 -22.51 -12.63
C GLN A 129 -4.47 -21.21 -12.44
N SER A 130 -4.92 -20.08 -12.98
CA SER A 130 -4.22 -18.82 -12.80
C SER A 130 -4.39 -18.32 -11.37
N PRO A 131 -3.33 -17.87 -10.71
CA PRO A 131 -3.44 -17.24 -9.39
C PRO A 131 -4.33 -16.00 -9.44
N ILE A 132 -5.11 -15.81 -8.39
CA ILE A 132 -6.00 -14.67 -8.22
C ILE A 132 -5.78 -13.99 -6.87
N ILE A 133 -6.20 -12.75 -6.77
CA ILE A 133 -6.24 -12.01 -5.50
C ILE A 133 -7.67 -11.53 -5.24
N VAL A 134 -8.13 -11.72 -4.01
CA VAL A 134 -9.41 -11.19 -3.50
C VAL A 134 -9.09 -9.93 -2.71
N ARG A 135 -9.56 -8.77 -3.19
CA ARG A 135 -9.29 -7.47 -2.60
C ARG A 135 -10.57 -6.83 -2.10
N SER A 136 -10.51 -6.18 -0.94
CA SER A 136 -11.56 -5.28 -0.49
C SER A 136 -11.81 -4.18 -1.53
N SER A 137 -13.06 -3.82 -1.71
CA SER A 137 -13.48 -2.71 -2.56
C SER A 137 -14.72 -2.05 -1.93
N SER A 138 -14.56 -1.59 -0.67
CA SER A 138 -15.63 -0.91 0.04
C SER A 138 -16.05 0.36 -0.69
N LEU A 139 -17.30 0.75 -0.52
CA LEU A 139 -17.79 2.04 -1.04
C LEU A 139 -17.15 3.24 -0.34
N GLN A 140 -16.53 3.04 0.80
CA GLN A 140 -15.81 4.08 1.54
C GLN A 140 -14.32 4.12 1.21
N GLU A 141 -13.78 3.10 0.53
CA GLU A 141 -12.38 3.05 0.09
C GLU A 141 -12.14 3.93 -1.14
N ASP A 142 -10.92 4.43 -1.23
CA ASP A 142 -10.35 5.10 -2.41
C ASP A 142 -11.14 6.32 -2.90
N ASN A 143 -11.88 6.97 -2.00
CA ASN A 143 -12.59 8.22 -2.24
C ASN A 143 -11.77 9.43 -1.79
N PHE A 144 -12.10 10.61 -2.31
CA PHE A 144 -11.51 11.86 -1.83
C PHE A 144 -11.74 12.02 -0.32
N GLY A 145 -10.66 12.14 0.43
CA GLY A 145 -10.67 12.30 1.89
C GLY A 145 -10.64 11.00 2.71
N ASN A 146 -10.89 9.83 2.12
CA ASN A 146 -10.89 8.54 2.82
C ASN A 146 -10.13 7.46 2.02
N ALA A 147 -8.99 7.03 2.50
CA ALA A 147 -8.18 6.02 1.80
C ALA A 147 -8.44 4.59 2.28
N PHE A 148 -8.69 4.36 3.56
CA PHE A 148 -8.71 3.03 4.19
C PHE A 148 -7.48 2.15 3.85
N ALA A 149 -6.37 2.77 3.45
CA ALA A 149 -5.15 2.06 3.05
C ALA A 149 -4.67 1.10 4.15
N GLY A 150 -4.48 -0.17 3.80
CA GLY A 150 -4.02 -1.20 4.72
C GLY A 150 -4.97 -1.51 5.89
N LYS A 151 -6.25 -1.12 5.82
CA LYS A 151 -7.23 -1.34 6.90
C LYS A 151 -8.08 -2.59 6.69
N TYR A 152 -8.25 -2.99 5.44
CA TYR A 152 -8.94 -4.23 5.07
C TYR A 152 -7.96 -5.19 4.42
N ASP A 153 -8.23 -6.47 4.58
CA ASP A 153 -7.36 -7.53 4.05
C ASP A 153 -7.46 -7.62 2.52
N SER A 154 -6.36 -8.08 1.91
CA SER A 154 -6.31 -8.62 0.56
C SER A 154 -5.68 -10.00 0.62
N VAL A 155 -6.27 -10.99 -0.04
CA VAL A 155 -5.87 -12.39 0.09
C VAL A 155 -5.54 -12.99 -1.26
N PHE A 156 -4.32 -13.49 -1.40
CA PHE A 156 -3.91 -14.26 -2.57
C PHE A 156 -4.46 -15.68 -2.49
N CYS A 157 -5.02 -16.14 -3.60
CA CYS A 157 -5.35 -17.54 -3.82
C CYS A 157 -4.43 -18.05 -4.94
N VAL A 158 -3.58 -19.01 -4.64
CA VAL A 158 -2.69 -19.62 -5.63
C VAL A 158 -3.48 -20.37 -6.71
N ASN A 159 -4.68 -20.81 -6.34
CA ASN A 159 -5.73 -21.29 -7.24
C ASN A 159 -5.31 -22.56 -8.03
N GLN A 160 -4.61 -23.48 -7.36
CA GLN A 160 -4.22 -24.76 -7.92
C GLN A 160 -5.12 -25.90 -7.40
N GLY A 161 -5.19 -26.99 -8.14
CA GLY A 161 -5.95 -28.18 -7.74
C GLY A 161 -7.30 -28.33 -8.44
N THR A 162 -8.16 -29.14 -7.89
CA THR A 162 -9.53 -29.36 -8.37
C THR A 162 -10.40 -28.11 -8.21
N LEU A 163 -11.52 -28.05 -8.90
CA LEU A 163 -12.44 -26.92 -8.77
C LEU A 163 -12.94 -26.76 -7.33
N GLU A 164 -13.15 -27.87 -6.61
CA GLU A 164 -13.62 -27.85 -5.23
C GLU A 164 -12.55 -27.28 -4.28
N GLU A 165 -11.31 -27.73 -4.37
CA GLU A 165 -10.18 -27.20 -3.58
C GLU A 165 -9.97 -25.70 -3.85
N ARG A 166 -10.08 -25.27 -5.11
CA ARG A 166 -9.97 -23.85 -5.49
C ARG A 166 -11.14 -23.03 -4.92
N TYR A 167 -12.36 -23.60 -4.94
CA TYR A 167 -13.53 -22.96 -4.36
C TYR A 167 -13.38 -22.80 -2.83
N GLU A 168 -12.95 -23.83 -2.11
CA GLU A 168 -12.72 -23.76 -0.67
C GLU A 168 -11.70 -22.68 -0.30
N ALA A 169 -10.59 -22.59 -1.05
CA ALA A 169 -9.57 -21.57 -0.86
C ALA A 169 -10.13 -20.16 -1.15
N PHE A 170 -10.90 -20.00 -2.22
CA PHE A 170 -11.55 -18.74 -2.59
C PHE A 170 -12.59 -18.33 -1.55
N GLU A 171 -13.46 -19.24 -1.12
CA GLU A 171 -14.47 -18.98 -0.10
C GLU A 171 -13.82 -18.50 1.21
N LYS A 172 -12.75 -19.17 1.65
CA LYS A 172 -11.97 -18.78 2.81
C LYS A 172 -11.40 -17.35 2.66
N ALA A 173 -10.87 -17.02 1.48
CA ALA A 173 -10.34 -15.68 1.20
C ALA A 173 -11.44 -14.62 1.26
N VAL A 174 -12.60 -14.85 0.66
CA VAL A 174 -13.75 -13.93 0.74
C VAL A 174 -14.20 -13.71 2.19
N LYS A 175 -14.34 -14.79 2.96
CA LYS A 175 -14.69 -14.72 4.39
C LYS A 175 -13.68 -13.91 5.20
N GLN A 176 -12.39 -14.07 4.91
CA GLN A 176 -11.34 -13.31 5.57
C GLN A 176 -11.46 -11.81 5.25
N VAL A 177 -11.64 -11.45 3.98
CA VAL A 177 -11.80 -10.04 3.60
C VAL A 177 -13.06 -9.44 4.21
N TYR A 178 -14.19 -10.17 4.22
CA TYR A 178 -15.41 -9.70 4.90
C TYR A 178 -15.19 -9.50 6.41
N ALA A 179 -14.55 -10.46 7.07
CA ALA A 179 -14.24 -10.39 8.50
C ALA A 179 -13.27 -9.25 8.84
N SER A 180 -12.41 -8.82 7.90
CA SER A 180 -11.47 -7.71 8.11
C SER A 180 -12.16 -6.37 8.34
N THR A 181 -13.44 -6.24 7.98
CA THR A 181 -14.25 -5.06 8.32
C THR A 181 -14.36 -4.85 9.83
N MET A 182 -14.14 -5.89 10.62
CA MET A 182 -14.15 -5.87 12.08
C MET A 182 -12.74 -5.87 12.70
N ASN A 183 -11.67 -5.72 11.90
CA ASN A 183 -10.32 -5.55 12.43
C ASN A 183 -10.23 -4.26 13.26
N GLU A 184 -9.45 -4.29 14.32
CA GLU A 184 -9.30 -3.16 15.25
C GLU A 184 -8.84 -1.88 14.53
N ASP A 185 -7.88 -1.99 13.62
CA ASP A 185 -7.40 -0.86 12.82
C ASP A 185 -8.49 -0.25 11.92
N ALA A 186 -9.35 -1.08 11.33
CA ALA A 186 -10.47 -0.61 10.51
C ALA A 186 -11.53 0.08 11.37
N LEU A 187 -11.82 -0.47 12.56
CA LEU A 187 -12.76 0.12 13.51
C LEU A 187 -12.24 1.46 14.05
N ASN A 188 -10.99 1.52 14.47
CA ASN A 188 -10.33 2.73 14.95
C ASN A 188 -10.29 3.82 13.87
N TYR A 189 -9.98 3.45 12.62
CA TYR A 189 -9.98 4.40 11.50
C TYR A 189 -11.37 5.00 11.28
N ARG A 190 -12.43 4.17 11.25
CA ARG A 190 -13.82 4.66 11.09
C ARG A 190 -14.25 5.54 12.26
N MET A 191 -13.89 5.18 13.50
CA MET A 191 -14.17 5.98 14.70
C MET A 191 -13.52 7.36 14.59
N ASN A 192 -12.21 7.40 14.27
CA ASN A 192 -11.44 8.64 14.17
C ASN A 192 -11.88 9.56 13.03
N ARG A 193 -12.53 9.01 12.00
CA ARG A 193 -13.07 9.74 10.84
C ARG A 193 -14.54 10.10 10.98
N GLY A 194 -15.19 9.76 12.09
CA GLY A 194 -16.63 9.98 12.27
C GLY A 194 -17.50 9.12 11.32
N LEU A 195 -16.97 7.97 10.90
CA LEU A 195 -17.65 7.03 9.99
C LEU A 195 -18.19 5.79 10.73
N TRP A 196 -18.15 5.79 12.05
CA TRP A 196 -18.51 4.63 12.88
C TRP A 196 -19.99 4.23 12.75
N ASP A 197 -20.86 5.18 12.49
CA ASP A 197 -22.31 4.99 12.28
C ASP A 197 -22.67 4.72 10.81
N LYS A 198 -21.75 4.99 9.88
CA LYS A 198 -21.96 4.73 8.45
C LYS A 198 -21.99 3.24 8.17
N ASP A 199 -22.84 2.87 7.19
CA ASP A 199 -22.93 1.48 6.79
C ASP A 199 -21.75 1.07 5.92
N GLU A 200 -21.04 0.00 6.34
CA GLU A 200 -19.97 -0.60 5.56
C GLU A 200 -20.57 -1.52 4.51
N GLN A 201 -20.40 -1.16 3.25
CA GLN A 201 -20.85 -1.95 2.10
C GLN A 201 -19.63 -2.53 1.39
N MET A 202 -19.26 -3.74 1.79
CA MET A 202 -18.06 -4.39 1.28
C MET A 202 -18.34 -5.10 -0.05
N ALA A 203 -17.95 -4.46 -1.14
CA ALA A 203 -17.77 -5.13 -2.42
C ALA A 203 -16.36 -5.73 -2.49
N LEU A 204 -16.11 -6.65 -3.41
CA LEU A 204 -14.79 -7.23 -3.62
C LEU A 204 -14.36 -7.12 -5.08
N LEU A 205 -13.07 -6.93 -5.26
CA LEU A 205 -12.40 -6.98 -6.56
C LEU A 205 -11.57 -8.28 -6.61
N ILE A 206 -11.93 -9.17 -7.53
CA ILE A 206 -11.20 -10.42 -7.78
C ILE A 206 -10.38 -10.23 -9.06
N GLN A 207 -9.05 -10.28 -8.94
CA GLN A 207 -8.15 -10.02 -10.06
C GLN A 207 -7.24 -11.21 -10.31
N ARG A 208 -6.97 -11.51 -11.59
CA ARG A 208 -5.85 -12.36 -11.97
C ARG A 208 -4.56 -11.68 -11.51
N VAL A 209 -3.70 -12.42 -10.81
CA VAL A 209 -2.38 -11.91 -10.43
C VAL A 209 -1.51 -11.78 -11.67
N SER A 210 -0.90 -10.61 -11.86
CA SER A 210 0.11 -10.40 -12.90
C SER A 210 1.41 -11.11 -12.52
N GLY A 211 2.05 -11.78 -13.46
CA GLY A 211 3.28 -12.54 -13.26
C GLY A 211 3.42 -13.70 -14.25
N ASP A 212 4.46 -14.50 -14.06
CA ASP A 212 4.70 -15.73 -14.83
C ASP A 212 5.23 -16.84 -13.89
N TYR A 213 5.23 -18.07 -14.42
CA TYR A 213 5.71 -19.25 -13.72
C TYR A 213 7.22 -19.44 -13.91
N TYR A 214 7.94 -19.58 -12.79
CA TYR A 214 9.37 -19.87 -12.71
C TYR A 214 9.55 -21.17 -11.89
N GLY A 215 9.52 -22.31 -12.60
CA GLY A 215 9.36 -23.60 -11.94
C GLY A 215 8.02 -23.68 -11.20
N LYS A 216 8.07 -23.88 -9.89
CA LYS A 216 6.88 -23.90 -9.03
C LYS A 216 6.50 -22.54 -8.44
N TYR A 217 7.25 -21.49 -8.71
CA TYR A 217 7.00 -20.15 -8.19
C TYR A 217 6.30 -19.28 -9.24
N PHE A 218 5.39 -18.44 -8.78
CA PHE A 218 4.68 -17.47 -9.62
C PHE A 218 4.82 -16.07 -9.02
N PHE A 219 5.32 -15.12 -9.80
CA PHE A 219 5.48 -13.71 -9.39
C PHE A 219 5.71 -12.80 -10.61
N PRO A 220 5.45 -11.47 -10.51
CA PRO A 220 5.87 -10.48 -11.50
C PRO A 220 7.34 -10.10 -11.29
N HIS A 221 7.99 -9.57 -12.33
CA HIS A 221 9.37 -9.09 -12.20
C HIS A 221 9.49 -7.81 -11.38
N VAL A 222 8.53 -6.91 -11.51
CA VAL A 222 8.49 -5.65 -10.77
C VAL A 222 7.07 -5.44 -10.27
N ALA A 223 6.94 -5.03 -9.03
CA ALA A 223 5.71 -4.45 -8.51
C ALA A 223 6.03 -3.19 -7.73
N GLY A 224 5.04 -2.34 -7.53
CA GLY A 224 5.30 -1.11 -6.80
C GLY A 224 4.11 -0.23 -6.59
N VAL A 225 4.40 0.87 -5.92
CA VAL A 225 3.49 2.00 -5.68
C VAL A 225 4.05 3.23 -6.38
N GLY A 226 3.20 4.00 -7.03
CA GLY A 226 3.58 5.26 -7.66
C GLY A 226 2.74 6.41 -7.14
N ASN A 227 3.38 7.49 -6.73
CA ASN A 227 2.72 8.71 -6.30
C ASN A 227 3.01 9.83 -7.31
N SER A 228 1.98 10.52 -7.77
CA SER A 228 2.14 11.64 -8.71
C SER A 228 2.73 12.90 -8.07
N SER A 229 2.81 12.96 -6.74
CA SER A 229 3.54 13.97 -5.99
C SER A 229 4.51 13.27 -5.04
N ASN A 230 5.79 13.63 -5.12
CA ASN A 230 6.80 13.06 -4.23
C ASN A 230 6.71 13.71 -2.85
N LEU A 231 6.29 12.95 -1.86
CA LEU A 231 6.15 13.40 -0.48
C LEU A 231 7.44 13.23 0.33
N TYR A 232 8.46 12.58 -0.24
CA TYR A 232 9.74 12.30 0.41
C TYR A 232 10.80 13.26 -0.14
N VAL A 233 10.94 14.42 0.47
CA VAL A 233 11.89 15.46 0.05
C VAL A 233 13.07 15.43 1.02
N TRP A 234 14.08 14.58 0.71
CA TRP A 234 15.32 14.52 1.49
C TRP A 234 16.42 15.44 0.97
N ASP A 235 16.24 15.98 -0.23
CA ASP A 235 17.15 16.93 -0.86
C ASP A 235 16.35 18.10 -1.47
N PRO A 236 16.76 19.37 -1.25
CA PRO A 236 16.05 20.54 -1.78
C PRO A 236 15.92 20.59 -3.31
N SER A 237 16.75 19.84 -4.04
CA SER A 237 16.69 19.77 -5.52
C SER A 237 15.64 18.82 -6.05
N ILE A 238 14.94 18.07 -5.18
CA ILE A 238 13.89 17.13 -5.60
C ILE A 238 12.66 17.91 -6.06
N ASP A 239 12.23 17.65 -7.29
CA ASP A 239 10.97 18.15 -7.82
C ASP A 239 9.82 17.24 -7.34
N MET A 240 9.02 17.74 -6.40
CA MET A 240 7.86 17.02 -5.87
C MET A 240 6.83 16.68 -6.94
N ASP A 241 6.65 17.53 -7.95
CA ASP A 241 5.62 17.37 -8.99
C ASP A 241 6.02 16.38 -10.09
N ALA A 242 7.27 15.95 -10.12
CA ALA A 242 7.71 14.85 -10.98
C ALA A 242 7.20 13.48 -10.51
N GLY A 243 6.81 13.37 -9.24
CA GLY A 243 6.34 12.15 -8.62
C GLY A 243 7.46 11.19 -8.20
N MET A 244 7.04 10.04 -7.69
CA MET A 244 7.94 8.99 -7.23
C MET A 244 7.36 7.60 -7.43
N VAL A 245 8.22 6.58 -7.43
CA VAL A 245 7.79 5.19 -7.33
C VAL A 245 8.60 4.43 -6.27
N ARG A 246 7.97 3.46 -5.64
CA ARG A 246 8.62 2.44 -4.80
C ARG A 246 8.57 1.12 -5.55
N LEU A 247 9.71 0.50 -5.78
CA LEU A 247 9.85 -0.72 -6.57
C LEU A 247 10.31 -1.88 -5.70
N VAL A 248 9.71 -3.04 -5.95
CA VAL A 248 10.14 -4.33 -5.41
C VAL A 248 10.18 -5.37 -6.53
N PHE A 249 10.99 -6.39 -6.35
CA PHE A 249 11.02 -7.58 -7.18
C PHE A 249 10.10 -8.64 -6.56
N GLY A 250 9.20 -9.24 -7.35
CA GLY A 250 8.16 -10.13 -6.86
C GLY A 250 6.81 -9.46 -6.66
N LEU A 251 5.97 -10.00 -5.80
CA LEU A 251 4.66 -9.43 -5.45
C LEU A 251 4.80 -8.09 -4.73
N GLY A 252 3.83 -7.20 -4.94
CA GLY A 252 3.87 -5.82 -4.46
C GLY A 252 3.70 -5.61 -2.95
N THR A 253 3.53 -6.65 -2.18
CA THR A 253 3.30 -6.61 -0.72
C THR A 253 4.37 -5.80 0.01
N ARG A 254 5.66 -6.02 -0.30
CA ARG A 254 6.79 -5.29 0.30
C ARG A 254 6.94 -3.83 -0.16
N ALA A 255 6.23 -3.41 -1.20
CA ALA A 255 6.17 -2.00 -1.58
C ALA A 255 5.11 -1.24 -0.77
N VAL A 256 4.11 -1.94 -0.25
CA VAL A 256 2.99 -1.39 0.53
C VAL A 256 3.24 -1.56 2.02
N ASP A 257 3.53 -2.80 2.45
CA ASP A 257 3.74 -3.15 3.85
C ASP A 257 5.20 -2.92 4.24
N ARG A 258 5.37 -2.28 5.39
CA ARG A 258 6.70 -2.05 5.93
C ARG A 258 7.18 -3.29 6.69
N ILE A 259 8.28 -3.87 6.24
CA ILE A 259 8.93 -5.01 6.87
C ILE A 259 10.31 -4.56 7.38
N GLU A 260 10.58 -4.79 8.66
CA GLU A 260 11.86 -4.42 9.25
C GLU A 260 13.00 -5.21 8.59
N GLY A 261 14.06 -4.47 8.20
CA GLY A 261 15.22 -5.06 7.55
C GLY A 261 15.07 -5.40 6.07
N ASP A 262 13.95 -5.00 5.44
CA ASP A 262 13.70 -5.22 4.02
C ASP A 262 13.10 -3.97 3.36
N TYR A 263 13.72 -3.46 2.31
CA TYR A 263 13.46 -2.11 1.82
C TYR A 263 13.13 -2.08 0.32
N PRO A 264 12.01 -1.45 -0.09
CA PRO A 264 11.74 -1.17 -1.50
C PRO A 264 12.72 -0.13 -2.04
N ARG A 265 13.02 -0.17 -3.33
CA ARG A 265 13.78 0.87 -4.01
C ARG A 265 12.91 2.10 -4.22
N ILE A 266 13.22 3.20 -3.55
CA ILE A 266 12.57 4.50 -3.76
C ILE A 266 13.25 5.19 -4.94
N VAL A 267 12.45 5.72 -5.84
CA VAL A 267 12.88 6.39 -7.07
C VAL A 267 12.16 7.72 -7.21
N CYS A 268 12.91 8.82 -7.23
CA CYS A 268 12.39 10.11 -7.62
C CYS A 268 12.31 10.19 -9.15
N LEU A 269 11.16 10.54 -9.69
CA LEU A 269 10.97 10.55 -11.14
C LEU A 269 11.49 11.83 -11.83
N ASP A 270 11.97 12.83 -11.08
CA ASP A 270 12.77 13.95 -11.59
C ASP A 270 14.17 13.50 -12.03
N ASP A 271 14.80 12.63 -11.23
CA ASP A 271 16.11 12.02 -11.50
C ASP A 271 16.09 10.53 -11.07
N PRO A 272 15.63 9.61 -11.92
CA PRO A 272 15.52 8.18 -11.58
C PRO A 272 16.86 7.52 -11.24
N GLY A 273 17.96 8.11 -11.71
CA GLY A 273 19.32 7.63 -11.42
C GLY A 273 19.86 8.06 -10.07
N ARG A 274 19.22 8.99 -9.38
CA ARG A 274 19.64 9.52 -8.08
C ARG A 274 19.73 8.39 -7.06
N PRO A 275 20.90 8.18 -6.45
CA PRO A 275 21.01 7.21 -5.37
C PRO A 275 20.17 7.71 -4.17
N PRO A 276 19.52 6.83 -3.41
CA PRO A 276 19.07 7.20 -2.08
C PRO A 276 20.30 7.64 -1.25
N LEU A 277 20.10 8.49 -0.24
CA LEU A 277 21.17 8.96 0.66
C LEU A 277 21.73 7.81 1.51
N ILE A 278 22.41 6.87 0.87
CA ILE A 278 23.02 5.71 1.51
C ILE A 278 24.52 5.80 1.25
N SER A 279 25.34 5.65 2.28
CA SER A 279 26.77 5.55 2.12
C SER A 279 27.12 4.29 1.31
N TYR A 280 28.28 4.33 0.62
CA TYR A 280 28.78 3.28 -0.28
C TYR A 280 29.04 1.99 0.49
N GLY A 281 28.46 1.39 1.21
CA GLY A 281 28.57 0.14 1.99
C GLY A 281 27.21 -0.29 2.52
N ASP A 282 26.23 0.59 2.44
CA ASP A 282 24.90 0.35 2.98
C ASP A 282 23.90 -0.12 1.91
N GLU A 283 24.29 -0.15 0.61
CA GLU A 283 23.36 -0.47 -0.48
C GLU A 283 22.74 -1.86 -0.29
N ARG A 284 23.52 -2.86 0.13
CA ARG A 284 22.99 -4.18 0.45
C ARG A 284 22.06 -4.15 1.65
N LYS A 285 22.46 -3.47 2.74
CA LYS A 285 21.68 -3.40 3.98
C LYS A 285 20.30 -2.79 3.78
N PHE A 286 20.20 -1.78 2.91
CA PHE A 286 18.97 -1.05 2.62
C PHE A 286 18.35 -1.43 1.28
N SER A 287 18.54 -2.66 0.82
CA SER A 287 17.89 -3.25 -0.33
C SER A 287 16.85 -4.29 0.08
N GLN A 288 16.11 -4.79 -0.89
CA GLN A 288 15.21 -5.92 -0.70
C GLN A 288 15.99 -7.22 -0.59
N HIS A 289 15.72 -8.01 0.44
CA HIS A 289 16.37 -9.31 0.72
C HIS A 289 15.48 -10.50 0.39
N TYR A 290 14.17 -10.36 0.44
CA TYR A 290 13.22 -11.44 0.20
C TYR A 290 12.25 -11.08 -0.93
N VAL A 291 11.90 -12.08 -1.72
CA VAL A 291 10.92 -11.98 -2.80
C VAL A 291 9.62 -12.65 -2.36
N ASP A 292 8.54 -11.87 -2.26
CA ASP A 292 7.21 -12.43 -2.03
C ASP A 292 6.67 -13.03 -3.33
N LEU A 293 6.14 -14.24 -3.23
CA LEU A 293 5.74 -15.03 -4.39
C LEU A 293 4.65 -16.06 -4.00
N LEU A 294 4.08 -16.71 -5.00
CA LEU A 294 3.12 -17.81 -4.82
C LEU A 294 3.82 -19.13 -5.17
N ASP A 295 3.85 -20.08 -4.22
CA ASP A 295 4.39 -21.43 -4.44
C ASP A 295 3.24 -22.33 -4.87
N THR A 296 3.21 -22.73 -6.14
CA THR A 296 2.18 -23.59 -6.72
C THR A 296 2.32 -25.06 -6.29
N GLY A 297 3.47 -25.43 -5.72
CA GLY A 297 3.68 -26.78 -5.19
C GLY A 297 3.07 -26.97 -3.81
N THR A 298 3.07 -25.93 -2.97
CA THR A 298 2.43 -25.94 -1.64
C THR A 298 1.06 -25.27 -1.63
N ASN A 299 0.67 -24.62 -2.72
CA ASN A 299 -0.54 -23.81 -2.86
C ASN A 299 -0.63 -22.67 -1.83
N GLU A 300 0.51 -22.02 -1.55
CA GLU A 300 0.63 -20.99 -0.52
C GLU A 300 1.34 -19.71 -1.03
N TRP A 301 0.97 -18.58 -0.47
CA TRP A 301 1.78 -17.37 -0.51
C TRP A 301 2.98 -17.53 0.44
N THR A 302 4.17 -17.19 -0.02
CA THR A 302 5.41 -17.32 0.75
C THR A 302 6.46 -16.29 0.30
N HIS A 303 7.61 -16.28 0.95
CA HIS A 303 8.76 -15.50 0.51
C HIS A 303 10.01 -16.38 0.40
N LYS A 304 10.94 -15.96 -0.46
CA LYS A 304 12.22 -16.61 -0.70
C LYS A 304 13.33 -15.57 -0.73
N ASP A 305 14.54 -16.03 -0.39
CA ASP A 305 15.73 -15.21 -0.48
C ASP A 305 15.98 -14.74 -1.92
N VAL A 306 16.35 -13.47 -2.10
CA VAL A 306 16.63 -12.86 -3.42
C VAL A 306 17.70 -13.65 -4.17
N ASP A 307 18.75 -14.10 -3.48
CA ASP A 307 19.84 -14.84 -4.12
C ASP A 307 19.37 -16.22 -4.63
N GLU A 308 18.40 -16.86 -3.94
CA GLU A 308 17.78 -18.11 -4.37
C GLU A 308 16.99 -17.89 -5.68
N ILE A 309 16.15 -16.87 -5.72
CA ILE A 309 15.27 -16.60 -6.89
C ILE A 309 16.10 -16.14 -8.08
N LEU A 310 17.08 -15.24 -7.89
CA LEU A 310 17.92 -14.76 -8.98
C LEU A 310 18.95 -15.80 -9.48
N ALA A 311 19.16 -16.90 -8.76
CA ALA A 311 19.91 -18.04 -9.26
C ALA A 311 19.10 -18.89 -10.28
N MET A 312 17.76 -18.76 -10.29
CA MET A 312 16.88 -19.47 -11.22
C MET A 312 16.87 -18.81 -12.63
N ASP A 313 16.32 -19.52 -13.63
CA ASP A 313 15.94 -18.90 -14.92
C ASP A 313 14.59 -18.19 -14.75
N ILE A 314 14.63 -16.87 -14.61
CA ILE A 314 13.45 -16.01 -14.46
C ILE A 314 12.93 -15.46 -15.79
N LYS A 315 13.33 -16.05 -16.93
CA LYS A 315 12.86 -15.72 -18.29
C LYS A 315 13.06 -14.26 -18.72
N THR A 316 13.86 -13.49 -17.99
CA THR A 316 14.16 -12.09 -18.27
C THR A 316 15.62 -11.75 -18.00
N ASN A 317 16.05 -10.57 -18.41
CA ASN A 317 17.39 -10.06 -18.09
C ASN A 317 17.44 -9.57 -16.64
N LYS A 318 17.86 -10.43 -15.72
CA LYS A 318 17.96 -10.11 -14.29
C LYS A 318 18.85 -8.92 -13.96
N ASN A 319 19.79 -8.58 -14.85
CA ASN A 319 20.64 -7.39 -14.66
C ASN A 319 19.86 -6.07 -14.78
N LEU A 320 18.61 -6.08 -15.26
CA LEU A 320 17.74 -4.90 -15.19
C LEU A 320 17.42 -4.53 -13.72
N PHE A 321 17.28 -5.52 -12.85
CA PHE A 321 16.79 -5.37 -11.49
C PHE A 321 17.88 -5.46 -10.44
N SER A 322 18.97 -6.17 -10.75
CA SER A 322 20.01 -6.51 -9.77
C SER A 322 21.43 -6.33 -10.29
N SER A 323 22.36 -6.16 -9.36
CA SER A 323 23.81 -6.27 -9.57
C SER A 323 24.42 -7.34 -8.66
N LEU A 324 25.59 -7.85 -9.04
CA LEU A 324 26.36 -8.77 -8.18
C LEU A 324 27.02 -7.97 -7.04
N ASP A 325 26.95 -8.50 -5.83
CA ASP A 325 27.63 -7.99 -4.65
C ASP A 325 29.08 -8.52 -4.57
N PHE A 326 29.94 -7.93 -5.38
CA PHE A 326 31.35 -8.34 -5.45
C PHE A 326 32.09 -8.14 -4.14
N ASP A 327 31.74 -7.14 -3.36
CA ASP A 327 32.46 -6.81 -2.11
C ASP A 327 32.18 -7.86 -1.03
N THR A 328 30.91 -8.21 -0.82
CA THR A 328 30.55 -9.30 0.11
C THR A 328 31.07 -10.65 -0.38
N MET A 329 31.03 -10.93 -1.67
CA MET A 329 31.54 -12.17 -2.24
C MET A 329 33.06 -12.29 -2.01
N ARG A 330 33.83 -11.23 -2.23
CA ARG A 330 35.28 -11.18 -1.98
C ARG A 330 35.58 -11.38 -0.50
N TRP A 331 34.91 -10.67 0.38
CA TRP A 331 35.05 -10.79 1.82
C TRP A 331 34.79 -12.24 2.32
N LEU A 332 33.77 -12.91 1.82
CA LEU A 332 33.46 -14.30 2.15
C LEU A 332 34.57 -15.26 1.63
N GLN A 333 35.12 -15.02 0.42
CA GLN A 333 36.21 -15.78 -0.14
C GLN A 333 37.49 -15.65 0.71
N GLU A 334 37.81 -14.44 1.15
CA GLU A 334 38.96 -14.18 2.05
C GLU A 334 38.80 -14.90 3.39
N MET A 335 37.58 -15.11 3.86
CA MET A 335 37.25 -15.93 5.04
C MET A 335 37.25 -17.44 4.76
N GLY A 336 37.61 -17.89 3.56
CA GLY A 336 37.66 -19.31 3.20
C GLY A 336 36.26 -19.95 3.01
N ARG A 337 35.20 -19.16 2.88
CA ARG A 337 33.84 -19.66 2.63
C ARG A 337 33.58 -19.81 1.13
N LYS A 338 32.96 -20.93 0.73
CA LYS A 338 32.45 -21.09 -0.64
C LYS A 338 31.27 -20.10 -0.84
N THR A 339 31.41 -19.24 -1.84
CA THR A 339 30.37 -18.26 -2.18
C THR A 339 29.57 -18.71 -3.39
N ARG A 340 28.25 -18.58 -3.29
CA ARG A 340 27.35 -18.50 -4.44
C ARG A 340 27.31 -17.04 -4.94
N ASN A 341 26.73 -16.79 -6.09
CA ASN A 341 26.45 -15.42 -6.51
C ASN A 341 25.50 -14.75 -5.52
N LEU A 342 25.88 -13.59 -5.04
CA LEU A 342 25.08 -12.73 -4.18
C LEU A 342 24.62 -11.53 -4.99
N TYR A 343 23.36 -11.12 -4.80
CA TYR A 343 22.75 -10.07 -5.59
C TYR A 343 22.23 -8.92 -4.69
N ILE A 344 22.27 -7.71 -5.23
CA ILE A 344 21.64 -6.52 -4.66
C ILE A 344 20.54 -6.07 -5.62
N LEU A 345 19.30 -6.00 -5.17
CA LEU A 345 18.16 -5.46 -5.92
C LEU A 345 18.20 -3.93 -5.88
N ASN A 346 18.80 -3.31 -6.88
CA ASN A 346 18.98 -1.87 -6.98
C ASN A 346 18.25 -1.23 -8.18
N PHE A 347 17.75 -2.03 -9.11
CA PHE A 347 17.04 -1.60 -10.31
C PHE A 347 17.82 -0.60 -11.20
N SER A 348 19.13 -0.48 -11.02
CA SER A 348 19.94 0.58 -11.63
C SER A 348 19.89 0.59 -13.15
N ARG A 349 19.88 -0.58 -13.80
CA ARG A 349 19.81 -0.65 -15.25
C ARG A 349 18.40 -0.38 -15.77
N LEU A 350 17.37 -0.84 -15.09
CA LEU A 350 15.98 -0.50 -15.39
C LEU A 350 15.78 1.02 -15.39
N LEU A 351 16.32 1.69 -14.37
CA LEU A 351 16.13 3.11 -14.16
C LEU A 351 16.95 3.99 -15.13
N LYS A 352 18.14 3.53 -15.56
CA LYS A 352 19.05 4.33 -16.37
C LYS A 352 18.97 4.06 -17.88
N TYR A 353 18.60 2.84 -18.28
CA TYR A 353 18.74 2.39 -19.66
C TYR A 353 17.44 1.94 -20.32
N THR A 354 16.30 2.12 -19.66
CA THR A 354 14.97 1.85 -20.24
C THR A 354 14.08 3.09 -20.15
N ASP A 355 12.98 3.08 -20.88
CA ASP A 355 11.95 4.13 -20.85
C ASP A 355 10.94 3.93 -19.70
N PHE A 356 11.15 2.94 -18.83
CA PHE A 356 10.24 2.62 -17.73
C PHE A 356 9.98 3.80 -16.79
N PRO A 357 11.00 4.54 -16.29
CA PRO A 357 10.75 5.69 -15.42
C PRO A 357 9.98 6.81 -16.10
N ASP A 358 10.28 7.09 -17.38
CA ASP A 358 9.57 8.11 -18.15
C ASP A 358 8.12 7.73 -18.39
N ASN A 359 7.85 6.46 -18.66
CA ASN A 359 6.49 5.96 -18.83
C ASN A 359 5.71 6.02 -17.50
N MET A 360 6.35 5.68 -16.38
CA MET A 360 5.72 5.83 -15.05
C MET A 360 5.39 7.30 -14.75
N ARG A 361 6.31 8.23 -15.01
CA ARG A 361 6.07 9.67 -14.86
C ARG A 361 4.91 10.14 -15.73
N ARG A 362 4.83 9.71 -16.99
CA ARG A 362 3.72 10.04 -17.92
C ARG A 362 2.38 9.50 -17.42
N ILE A 363 2.33 8.25 -16.95
CA ILE A 363 1.13 7.63 -16.38
C ILE A 363 0.65 8.46 -15.18
N LEU A 364 1.53 8.73 -14.22
CA LEU A 364 1.18 9.47 -13.02
C LEU A 364 0.73 10.91 -13.35
N LYS A 365 1.44 11.59 -14.25
CA LYS A 365 1.09 12.93 -14.69
C LYS A 365 -0.28 12.97 -15.38
N ARG A 366 -0.54 12.00 -16.30
CA ARG A 366 -1.84 11.93 -17.00
C ARG A 366 -2.98 11.72 -16.01
N LEU A 367 -2.84 10.76 -15.10
CA LEU A 367 -3.86 10.46 -14.11
C LEU A 367 -4.09 11.67 -13.18
N SER A 368 -3.05 12.28 -12.62
CA SER A 368 -3.20 13.44 -11.74
C SER A 368 -3.82 14.64 -12.44
N THR A 369 -3.51 14.86 -13.72
CA THR A 369 -4.13 15.93 -14.52
C THR A 369 -5.62 15.72 -14.70
N VAL A 370 -6.05 14.49 -14.99
CA VAL A 370 -7.48 14.18 -15.19
C VAL A 370 -8.25 14.18 -13.86
N TYR A 371 -7.64 13.71 -12.78
CA TYR A 371 -8.24 13.75 -11.45
C TYR A 371 -8.28 15.16 -10.87
N ASP A 372 -7.56 16.12 -11.48
CA ASP A 372 -7.30 17.46 -10.93
C ASP A 372 -6.82 17.40 -9.46
N TYR A 373 -6.10 16.33 -9.15
CA TYR A 373 -5.61 16.00 -7.80
C TYR A 373 -4.47 14.99 -7.88
N PRO A 374 -3.47 15.05 -6.97
CA PRO A 374 -2.45 14.03 -6.88
C PRO A 374 -3.03 12.63 -6.68
N VAL A 375 -2.45 11.65 -7.34
CA VAL A 375 -2.89 10.25 -7.30
C VAL A 375 -1.82 9.31 -6.77
N ASP A 376 -2.29 8.21 -6.21
CA ASP A 376 -1.53 7.06 -5.76
C ASP A 376 -1.98 5.85 -6.61
N ILE A 377 -1.03 5.12 -7.19
CA ILE A 377 -1.29 3.91 -7.98
C ILE A 377 -0.53 2.71 -7.42
N GLU A 378 -1.13 1.53 -7.56
CA GLU A 378 -0.42 0.25 -7.43
C GLU A 378 -0.30 -0.40 -8.81
N PHE A 379 0.86 -0.99 -9.08
CA PHE A 379 1.12 -1.61 -10.37
C PHE A 379 2.02 -2.83 -10.26
N ALA A 380 1.97 -3.69 -11.29
CA ALA A 380 2.97 -4.72 -11.55
C ALA A 380 3.47 -4.60 -12.97
N ALA A 381 4.69 -5.06 -13.26
CA ALA A 381 5.26 -5.06 -14.59
C ALA A 381 6.05 -6.34 -14.86
N ASN A 382 5.86 -6.89 -16.07
CA ASN A 382 6.55 -8.08 -16.54
C ASN A 382 7.40 -7.73 -17.75
N PHE A 383 8.62 -8.25 -17.77
CA PHE A 383 9.64 -7.97 -18.79
C PHE A 383 9.99 -9.25 -19.55
N ASP A 384 10.19 -9.14 -20.85
CA ASP A 384 10.76 -10.21 -21.66
C ASP A 384 12.32 -10.18 -21.65
N LYS A 385 12.94 -11.11 -22.36
CA LYS A 385 14.41 -11.21 -22.46
C LYS A 385 15.04 -10.03 -23.18
N GLU A 386 14.30 -9.40 -24.07
CA GLU A 386 14.68 -8.23 -24.86
C GLU A 386 14.54 -6.91 -24.07
N GLY A 387 13.85 -6.96 -22.91
CA GLY A 387 13.59 -5.80 -22.07
C GLY A 387 12.29 -5.05 -22.40
N ASN A 388 11.45 -5.58 -23.31
CA ASN A 388 10.11 -5.06 -23.49
C ASN A 388 9.25 -5.43 -22.29
N TYR A 389 8.25 -4.61 -21.97
CA TYR A 389 7.45 -4.83 -20.78
C TYR A 389 5.99 -4.42 -20.96
N LYS A 390 5.16 -4.96 -20.07
CA LYS A 390 3.77 -4.57 -19.87
C LYS A 390 3.55 -4.19 -18.42
N ILE A 391 2.70 -3.18 -18.20
CA ILE A 391 2.31 -2.69 -16.88
C ILE A 391 0.87 -3.08 -16.62
N ASN A 392 0.62 -3.77 -15.52
CA ASN A 392 -0.72 -3.97 -15.01
C ASN A 392 -1.00 -2.92 -13.92
N LEU A 393 -1.94 -2.03 -14.18
CA LEU A 393 -2.41 -1.05 -13.22
C LEU A 393 -3.45 -1.72 -12.30
N LEU A 394 -3.10 -1.87 -11.03
CA LEU A 394 -3.86 -2.65 -10.05
C LEU A 394 -4.81 -1.81 -9.19
N GLN A 395 -4.48 -0.53 -8.98
CA GLN A 395 -5.26 0.42 -8.21
C GLN A 395 -4.91 1.85 -8.61
N CYS A 396 -5.86 2.76 -8.52
CA CYS A 396 -5.63 4.20 -8.58
C CYS A 396 -6.62 4.90 -7.64
N ARG A 397 -6.10 5.83 -6.85
CA ARG A 397 -6.91 6.62 -5.92
C ARG A 397 -6.33 8.03 -5.76
N PRO A 398 -7.13 9.01 -5.31
CA PRO A 398 -6.61 10.30 -4.87
C PRO A 398 -5.60 10.11 -3.72
N LEU A 399 -4.46 10.77 -3.81
CA LEU A 399 -3.42 10.70 -2.78
C LEU A 399 -3.90 11.38 -1.48
N GLN A 400 -3.91 10.62 -0.39
CA GLN A 400 -4.49 11.06 0.89
C GLN A 400 -3.45 11.77 1.75
N THR A 401 -3.16 13.02 1.42
CA THR A 401 -2.26 13.85 2.23
C THR A 401 -2.88 15.23 2.47
N ARG A 402 -2.91 15.66 3.73
CA ARG A 402 -3.39 17.01 4.07
C ARG A 402 -2.49 18.07 3.43
N GLY A 403 -3.09 19.09 2.81
CA GLY A 403 -2.38 20.24 2.28
C GLY A 403 -1.67 20.05 0.93
N LEU A 404 -1.86 18.93 0.22
CA LEU A 404 -1.41 18.77 -1.15
C LEU A 404 -2.13 19.76 -2.08
N GLY A 405 -1.37 20.38 -2.99
CA GLY A 405 -1.91 21.36 -3.93
C GLY A 405 -2.30 22.72 -3.32
N LYS A 406 -2.05 22.95 -2.02
CA LYS A 406 -2.31 24.23 -1.37
C LYS A 406 -1.03 25.03 -1.24
N THR A 407 -1.07 26.31 -1.65
CA THR A 407 -0.04 27.29 -1.31
C THR A 407 -0.36 27.84 0.07
N VAL A 408 0.62 27.79 0.99
CA VAL A 408 0.50 28.36 2.33
C VAL A 408 1.52 29.49 2.44
N GLU A 409 1.06 30.67 2.79
CA GLU A 409 1.95 31.76 3.10
C GLU A 409 2.71 31.49 4.40
N ILE A 410 4.03 31.43 4.30
CA ILE A 410 4.91 31.34 5.46
C ILE A 410 4.97 32.73 6.09
N PRO A 411 4.66 32.89 7.39
CA PRO A 411 4.77 34.18 8.07
C PRO A 411 6.23 34.65 8.04
N GLU A 412 6.41 35.95 7.78
CA GLU A 412 7.72 36.55 7.81
C GLU A 412 8.29 36.52 9.24
N ILE A 413 9.43 35.84 9.40
CA ILE A 413 10.11 35.72 10.69
C ILE A 413 11.02 36.93 10.82
N THR A 414 10.60 37.93 11.60
CA THR A 414 11.33 39.19 11.77
C THR A 414 12.46 39.10 12.80
N LYS A 415 12.40 38.11 13.70
CA LYS A 415 13.44 37.86 14.72
C LYS A 415 13.65 36.36 14.87
N GLU A 416 14.90 35.90 14.98
CA GLU A 416 15.22 34.48 15.25
C GLU A 416 14.54 33.95 16.52
N THR A 417 14.31 34.81 17.51
CA THR A 417 13.59 34.45 18.75
C THR A 417 12.13 34.11 18.55
N ASP A 418 11.53 34.45 17.41
CA ASP A 418 10.14 34.17 17.09
C ASP A 418 9.99 32.81 16.39
N CYS A 419 11.10 32.12 16.11
CA CYS A 419 11.13 30.79 15.52
C CYS A 419 11.58 29.74 16.54
N PHE A 420 10.74 28.76 16.84
CA PHE A 420 11.09 27.65 17.73
C PHE A 420 12.12 26.71 17.08
N PHE A 421 11.88 26.32 15.84
CA PHE A 421 12.84 25.66 14.96
C PHE A 421 12.40 25.81 13.49
N ALA A 422 13.34 25.73 12.57
CA ALA A 422 13.11 25.67 11.13
C ALA A 422 13.95 24.51 10.55
N THR A 423 13.40 23.80 9.58
CA THR A 423 14.12 22.75 8.85
C THR A 423 13.93 22.95 7.36
N HIS A 424 14.94 22.57 6.58
CA HIS A 424 14.93 22.61 5.14
C HIS A 424 15.20 21.20 4.61
N GLY A 425 14.23 20.61 3.94
CA GLY A 425 14.26 19.22 3.51
C GLY A 425 13.88 18.25 4.63
N ASN A 426 13.91 16.96 4.35
CA ASN A 426 13.56 15.88 5.29
C ASN A 426 12.15 16.06 5.92
N PHE A 427 11.15 16.35 5.09
CA PHE A 427 9.76 16.39 5.55
C PHE A 427 8.87 15.49 4.69
N MET A 428 7.76 15.08 5.28
CA MET A 428 6.71 14.30 4.61
C MET A 428 5.36 14.94 4.87
N GLY A 429 4.60 15.17 3.81
CA GLY A 429 3.28 15.79 3.86
C GLY A 429 3.15 16.95 2.88
N GLY A 430 1.98 17.60 2.90
CA GLY A 430 1.70 18.78 2.09
C GLY A 430 1.89 20.07 2.86
N ASN A 431 1.67 21.21 2.18
CA ASN A 431 1.74 22.54 2.77
C ASN A 431 0.55 22.81 3.68
N VAL A 432 0.80 22.98 4.96
CA VAL A 432 -0.25 23.25 5.96
C VAL A 432 0.19 24.35 6.92
N ARG A 433 -0.78 25.14 7.40
CA ARG A 433 -0.61 26.06 8.52
C ARG A 433 -1.51 25.60 9.65
N ILE A 434 -0.91 25.14 10.75
CA ILE A 434 -1.62 24.58 11.89
C ILE A 434 -1.32 25.43 13.13
N PRO A 435 -2.34 25.99 13.81
CA PRO A 435 -2.14 26.71 15.07
C PRO A 435 -1.90 25.67 16.20
N ILE A 436 -0.65 25.37 16.49
CA ILE A 436 -0.28 24.43 17.55
C ILE A 436 -0.64 25.00 18.92
N GLN A 437 -1.40 24.24 19.71
CA GLN A 437 -1.86 24.61 21.06
C GLN A 437 -1.01 23.93 22.14
N TYR A 438 -0.52 22.73 21.87
CA TYR A 438 0.30 21.96 22.80
C TYR A 438 1.50 21.34 22.09
N VAL A 439 2.60 21.25 22.83
CA VAL A 439 3.82 20.55 22.39
C VAL A 439 4.12 19.44 23.38
N ILE A 440 4.17 18.20 22.91
CA ILE A 440 4.68 17.05 23.66
C ILE A 440 6.12 16.85 23.22
N PHE A 441 7.06 17.04 24.14
CA PHE A 441 8.49 16.93 23.84
C PHE A 441 9.15 15.86 24.70
N VAL A 442 9.68 14.81 24.06
CA VAL A 442 10.45 13.76 24.71
C VAL A 442 11.93 14.16 24.68
N LYS A 443 12.49 14.46 25.87
CA LYS A 443 13.90 14.87 26.01
C LYS A 443 14.82 13.68 25.75
N ALA A 444 15.62 13.69 24.68
CA ALA A 444 16.48 12.59 24.26
C ALA A 444 17.40 12.07 25.38
N LYS A 445 18.13 12.96 26.06
CA LYS A 445 19.06 12.59 27.13
C LYS A 445 18.35 11.90 28.31
N ALA A 446 17.16 12.38 28.71
CA ALA A 446 16.37 11.77 29.76
C ALA A 446 15.82 10.40 29.34
N TYR A 447 15.31 10.32 28.10
CA TYR A 447 14.81 9.07 27.53
C TYR A 447 15.87 7.97 27.47
N LEU A 448 17.08 8.30 26.98
CA LEU A 448 18.21 7.35 26.88
C LEU A 448 18.72 6.90 28.27
N ALA A 449 18.59 7.72 29.29
CA ALA A 449 18.97 7.37 30.65
C ALA A 449 18.02 6.37 31.32
N LEU A 450 16.81 6.16 30.76
CA LEU A 450 15.84 5.20 31.29
C LEU A 450 16.25 3.77 30.95
N PRO A 451 15.98 2.80 31.87
CA PRO A 451 16.02 1.38 31.54
C PRO A 451 15.10 1.06 30.36
N GLU A 452 15.43 0.05 29.58
CA GLU A 452 14.70 -0.30 28.36
C GLU A 452 13.20 -0.51 28.59
N GLN A 453 12.83 -1.19 29.67
CA GLN A 453 11.44 -1.42 30.04
C GLN A 453 10.67 -0.13 30.34
N GLU A 454 11.33 0.87 30.91
CA GLU A 454 10.71 2.16 31.22
C GLU A 454 10.49 3.02 29.97
N ARG A 455 11.27 2.80 28.90
CA ARG A 455 11.08 3.49 27.62
C ARG A 455 9.74 3.15 26.98
N TYR A 456 9.24 1.91 27.13
CA TYR A 456 7.88 1.55 26.74
C TYR A 456 6.82 2.30 27.55
N THR A 457 7.09 2.62 28.80
CA THR A 457 6.18 3.44 29.64
C THR A 457 6.03 4.85 29.07
N VAL A 458 7.10 5.43 28.51
CA VAL A 458 7.03 6.74 27.83
C VAL A 458 6.03 6.69 26.67
N ALA A 459 6.06 5.63 25.86
CA ALA A 459 5.11 5.44 24.77
C ALA A 459 3.65 5.39 25.29
N ARG A 460 3.40 4.66 26.38
CA ARG A 460 2.06 4.58 27.00
C ARG A 460 1.59 5.93 27.56
N VAL A 461 2.50 6.74 28.10
CA VAL A 461 2.17 8.11 28.54
C VAL A 461 1.78 8.99 27.36
N ILE A 462 2.51 8.89 26.24
CA ILE A 462 2.16 9.61 25.00
C ILE A 462 0.77 9.19 24.52
N GLY A 463 0.46 7.89 24.53
CA GLY A 463 -0.86 7.39 24.18
C GLY A 463 -1.98 7.97 25.04
N LYS A 464 -1.76 8.10 26.36
CA LYS A 464 -2.71 8.77 27.26
C LYS A 464 -2.88 10.25 26.92
N LEU A 465 -1.77 10.95 26.65
CA LEU A 465 -1.82 12.37 26.25
C LEU A 465 -2.52 12.55 24.90
N ASN A 466 -2.29 11.63 23.95
CA ASN A 466 -2.99 11.61 22.66
C ASN A 466 -4.51 11.55 22.83
N GLN A 467 -5.02 10.77 23.77
CA GLN A 467 -6.45 10.69 24.06
C GLN A 467 -6.98 11.93 24.79
N ILE A 468 -6.22 12.46 25.75
CA ILE A 468 -6.61 13.67 26.51
C ILE A 468 -6.68 14.90 25.58
N LEU A 469 -5.74 15.01 24.66
CA LEU A 469 -5.58 16.17 23.78
C LEU A 469 -6.20 15.99 22.38
N LYS A 470 -7.05 14.98 22.18
CA LYS A 470 -7.60 14.60 20.86
C LYS A 470 -8.35 15.71 20.11
N GLU A 471 -8.90 16.69 20.85
CA GLU A 471 -9.63 17.84 20.28
C GLU A 471 -8.72 19.07 20.06
N HIS A 472 -7.43 18.93 20.33
CA HIS A 472 -6.44 20.01 20.24
C HIS A 472 -5.42 19.77 19.14
N HIS A 473 -4.79 20.85 18.69
CA HIS A 473 -3.66 20.77 17.76
C HIS A 473 -2.35 20.59 18.54
N VAL A 474 -1.74 19.42 18.38
CA VAL A 474 -0.57 18.99 19.13
C VAL A 474 0.61 18.72 18.21
N LEU A 475 1.76 19.28 18.55
CA LEU A 475 3.06 18.90 17.99
C LEU A 475 3.70 17.84 18.92
N LEU A 476 4.01 16.69 18.36
CA LEU A 476 4.80 15.66 19.04
C LEU A 476 6.24 15.73 18.52
N ALA A 477 7.21 15.94 19.42
CA ALA A 477 8.62 15.99 19.06
C ALA A 477 9.47 15.12 20.00
N GLY A 478 10.46 14.42 19.49
CA GLY A 478 11.32 13.57 20.29
C GLY A 478 12.39 12.85 19.51
N PRO A 479 13.22 12.05 20.18
CA PRO A 479 14.44 11.48 19.62
C PRO A 479 14.16 10.25 18.75
N GLY A 480 14.81 10.20 17.60
CA GLY A 480 14.76 9.07 16.70
C GLY A 480 13.38 8.87 16.08
N ARG A 481 13.01 7.64 15.84
CA ARG A 481 11.79 7.24 15.12
C ARG A 481 10.58 7.14 16.04
N TRP A 482 9.42 7.54 15.53
CA TRP A 482 8.14 7.24 16.13
C TRP A 482 7.55 5.96 15.54
N GLY A 483 7.08 5.06 16.40
CA GLY A 483 6.47 3.78 15.95
C GLY A 483 7.47 2.67 15.64
N THR A 484 8.70 2.78 16.14
CA THR A 484 9.68 1.69 16.07
C THR A 484 9.35 0.58 17.07
N SER A 485 9.66 -0.68 16.70
CA SER A 485 9.59 -1.81 17.65
C SER A 485 10.75 -1.81 18.66
N THR A 486 11.83 -1.08 18.35
CA THR A 486 13.10 -1.11 19.10
C THR A 486 13.34 0.22 19.79
N THR A 487 13.43 0.22 21.12
CA THR A 487 13.65 1.43 21.95
C THR A 487 14.99 2.11 21.72
N SER A 488 15.94 1.43 21.11
CA SER A 488 17.24 1.99 20.72
C SER A 488 17.21 2.81 19.44
N LEU A 489 16.13 2.72 18.65
CA LEU A 489 15.96 3.48 17.40
C LEU A 489 15.03 4.69 17.56
N GLY A 490 14.29 4.76 18.64
CA GLY A 490 13.33 5.83 18.88
C GLY A 490 12.31 5.47 19.95
N VAL A 491 11.12 6.06 19.86
CA VAL A 491 10.05 5.87 20.85
C VAL A 491 9.03 4.85 20.35
N PRO A 492 8.82 3.70 21.04
CA PRO A 492 8.02 2.57 20.56
C PRO A 492 6.51 2.79 20.75
N VAL A 493 5.98 3.84 20.13
CA VAL A 493 4.54 4.11 20.12
C VAL A 493 3.84 3.30 19.04
N HIS A 494 2.61 2.88 19.28
CA HIS A 494 1.72 2.39 18.23
C HIS A 494 1.01 3.56 17.53
N PHE A 495 0.54 3.35 16.31
CA PHE A 495 -0.19 4.38 15.57
C PHE A 495 -1.39 4.94 16.38
N THR A 496 -2.10 4.10 17.08
CA THR A 496 -3.22 4.49 17.95
C THR A 496 -2.83 5.43 19.09
N GLU A 497 -1.57 5.46 19.46
CA GLU A 497 -1.04 6.32 20.53
C GLU A 497 -0.60 7.70 20.05
N ILE A 498 -0.57 7.93 18.74
CA ILE A 498 -0.17 9.21 18.13
C ILE A 498 -1.13 9.70 17.02
N CYS A 499 -2.22 8.99 16.78
CA CYS A 499 -3.13 9.23 15.65
C CYS A 499 -3.86 10.60 15.69
N HIS A 500 -3.90 11.28 16.83
CA HIS A 500 -4.49 12.61 16.97
C HIS A 500 -3.45 13.75 16.95
N MET A 501 -2.17 13.43 16.82
CA MET A 501 -1.12 14.45 16.68
C MET A 501 -1.28 15.20 15.36
N SER A 502 -1.18 16.53 15.40
CA SER A 502 -1.32 17.38 14.21
C SER A 502 -0.04 17.46 13.39
N ALA A 503 1.10 17.38 14.06
CA ALA A 503 2.43 17.29 13.46
C ALA A 503 3.35 16.43 14.32
N ILE A 504 4.28 15.74 13.68
CA ILE A 504 5.25 14.86 14.34
C ILE A 504 6.64 15.26 13.88
N CYS A 505 7.57 15.42 14.83
CA CYS A 505 8.96 15.78 14.56
C CYS A 505 9.88 14.68 15.13
N GLU A 506 10.69 14.08 14.27
CA GLU A 506 11.76 13.16 14.61
C GLU A 506 13.07 13.94 14.71
N VAL A 507 13.71 13.90 15.86
CA VAL A 507 14.94 14.64 16.13
C VAL A 507 16.14 13.71 16.16
N ALA A 508 17.14 13.96 15.30
CA ALA A 508 18.39 13.23 15.35
C ALA A 508 19.12 13.47 16.66
N TYR A 509 19.62 12.41 17.29
CA TYR A 509 20.40 12.50 18.50
C TYR A 509 21.62 11.55 18.43
N GLN A 510 22.81 12.13 18.28
CA GLN A 510 24.04 11.37 18.02
C GLN A 510 24.49 10.51 19.22
N GLU A 511 24.31 10.98 20.44
CA GLU A 511 24.59 10.19 21.64
C GLU A 511 23.53 9.10 21.78
N GLY A 512 23.79 7.90 21.37
CA GLY A 512 22.86 6.76 21.43
C GLY A 512 22.31 6.31 20.08
N ASN A 513 22.81 6.88 18.99
CA ASN A 513 22.49 6.49 17.61
C ASN A 513 20.98 6.55 17.25
N LEU A 514 20.26 7.47 17.90
CA LEU A 514 18.85 7.73 17.61
C LEU A 514 18.75 8.62 16.37
N MET A 515 18.62 8.00 15.22
CA MET A 515 18.45 8.69 13.94
C MET A 515 16.98 8.68 13.54
N PRO A 516 16.46 9.81 13.00
CA PRO A 516 15.17 9.82 12.35
C PRO A 516 15.11 8.76 11.26
N GLU A 517 13.91 8.32 10.96
CA GLU A 517 13.73 7.51 9.79
C GLU A 517 13.87 8.41 8.56
N LEU A 518 15.01 8.30 7.88
CA LEU A 518 15.09 8.73 6.51
C LEU A 518 14.13 7.82 5.76
N SER A 519 12.94 8.34 5.48
CA SER A 519 11.79 7.67 4.86
C SER A 519 12.21 6.70 3.76
N TYR A 520 12.02 5.45 4.01
CA TYR A 520 12.23 4.37 3.04
C TYR A 520 10.90 3.71 2.70
#